data_c8ac266d27a6e965218983b388a5b6f0
#
_entry.id   c8ac266d27a6e965218983b388a5b6f0
#
_cell.length_a   1.000
_cell.length_b   1.000
_cell.length_c   1.000
_cell.angle_alpha   90.00
_cell.angle_beta   90.00
_cell.angle_gamma   90.00
#
_symmetry.space_group_name_H-M   'P 1'
#
loop_
_entity.id
_entity.type
_entity.pdbx_description
1 polymer ?
#
loop_
_entity_poly.entity_id
_entity_poly.type
_entity_poly.pdbx_seq_one_letter_code
_entity_poly.pdbx_strand_id
1 'polypeptide(L)'
;TAEVLGLKRYLITFPFMSINLSSYWLNLFTPVNFKVAKALIEGLKSEVIIQNDNAKIYFPHIVPISYEEAVRNAIKEIENDQVISRWSDKGDGIWEKNPQNDISKAVFIDRKELDISALDASKVYQAFISIGGVNGWFDFDFLWELRGIIDKLVGGVGLKRGRRSQCDLRISDCLDFWKVVDLKENERLLLYAQMKLPGEAWLEFKIKDNKLIQSAYFYPKGVFGRLYWYSLVPLHYFIFKNMIKSIIKKASSF
;
A
#
# COMPACT_ATOMS: atom_id res chain seq x y z
N THR A 1 1.33 -23.01 -8.30
CA THR A 1 2.05 -21.82 -7.77
C THR A 1 3.06 -22.21 -6.69
N ALA A 2 2.67 -22.94 -5.62
CA ALA A 2 3.61 -23.31 -4.55
C ALA A 2 4.82 -24.10 -5.07
N GLU A 3 4.59 -25.03 -5.99
CA GLU A 3 5.64 -25.81 -6.64
C GLU A 3 6.61 -24.93 -7.43
N VAL A 4 6.10 -23.98 -8.21
CA VAL A 4 6.91 -23.01 -8.96
C VAL A 4 7.78 -22.14 -8.02
N LEU A 5 7.25 -21.82 -6.83
CA LEU A 5 7.97 -21.07 -5.78
C LEU A 5 8.91 -21.95 -4.92
N GLY A 6 9.02 -23.26 -5.20
CA GLY A 6 9.81 -24.18 -4.39
C GLY A 6 9.27 -24.39 -2.97
N LEU A 7 8.02 -24.06 -2.71
CA LEU A 7 7.40 -24.11 -1.40
C LEU A 7 6.66 -25.44 -1.19
N LYS A 8 7.00 -26.17 -0.13
CA LYS A 8 6.20 -27.32 0.30
C LYS A 8 4.95 -26.84 1.02
N ARG A 9 3.77 -27.31 0.59
CA ARG A 9 2.46 -27.01 1.20
C ARG A 9 1.68 -28.28 1.39
N TYR A 10 1.02 -28.41 2.55
CA TYR A 10 0.08 -29.50 2.82
C TYR A 10 -1.32 -29.01 2.45
N LEU A 11 -2.01 -29.79 1.63
CA LEU A 11 -3.40 -29.54 1.28
C LEU A 11 -4.30 -30.33 2.24
N ILE A 12 -5.06 -29.60 3.05
CA ILE A 12 -6.06 -30.18 3.95
C ILE A 12 -7.43 -29.91 3.33
N THR A 13 -8.08 -30.98 2.86
CA THR A 13 -9.43 -30.86 2.31
C THR A 13 -10.43 -30.71 3.44
N PHE A 14 -11.27 -29.68 3.34
CA PHE A 14 -12.32 -29.41 4.32
C PHE A 14 -13.69 -29.66 3.67
N PRO A 15 -14.49 -30.64 4.16
CA PRO A 15 -15.70 -31.09 3.46
C PRO A 15 -16.87 -30.11 3.51
N PHE A 16 -16.84 -29.11 4.39
CA PHE A 16 -17.94 -28.16 4.60
C PHE A 16 -17.52 -26.71 4.36
N MET A 17 -17.10 -26.37 3.14
CA MET A 17 -16.72 -24.99 2.85
C MET A 17 -17.90 -24.21 2.28
N SER A 18 -18.45 -23.28 3.05
CA SER A 18 -19.42 -22.32 2.55
C SER A 18 -18.72 -21.17 1.83
N ILE A 19 -19.34 -20.62 0.77
CA ILE A 19 -18.81 -19.46 0.03
C ILE A 19 -18.53 -18.28 0.97
N ASN A 20 -19.44 -18.04 1.91
CA ASN A 20 -19.28 -16.94 2.85
C ASN A 20 -18.07 -17.16 3.76
N LEU A 21 -17.88 -18.36 4.30
CA LEU A 21 -16.72 -18.66 5.16
C LEU A 21 -15.41 -18.51 4.39
N SER A 22 -15.33 -19.01 3.16
CA SER A 22 -14.16 -18.86 2.29
C SER A 22 -13.88 -17.39 1.96
N SER A 23 -14.91 -16.61 1.69
CA SER A 23 -14.78 -15.17 1.39
C SER A 23 -14.30 -14.38 2.60
N TYR A 24 -14.78 -14.70 3.81
CA TYR A 24 -14.30 -14.09 5.06
C TYR A 24 -12.85 -14.47 5.34
N TRP A 25 -12.48 -15.73 5.11
CA TRP A 25 -11.12 -16.21 5.26
C TRP A 25 -10.16 -15.47 4.32
N LEU A 26 -10.50 -15.35 3.04
CA LEU A 26 -9.71 -14.58 2.08
C LEU A 26 -9.58 -13.11 2.48
N ASN A 27 -10.68 -12.47 2.92
CA ASN A 27 -10.63 -11.08 3.37
C ASN A 27 -9.74 -10.90 4.63
N LEU A 28 -9.65 -11.91 5.49
CA LEU A 28 -8.81 -11.85 6.69
C LEU A 28 -7.32 -11.94 6.34
N PHE A 29 -6.93 -12.83 5.43
CA PHE A 29 -5.52 -13.13 5.11
C PHE A 29 -4.98 -12.42 3.87
N THR A 30 -5.84 -11.82 3.05
CA THR A 30 -5.44 -11.13 1.83
C THR A 30 -5.99 -9.70 1.79
N PRO A 31 -5.46 -8.80 0.95
CA PRO A 31 -6.01 -7.47 0.75
C PRO A 31 -7.31 -7.45 -0.07
N VAL A 32 -7.82 -8.62 -0.45
CA VAL A 32 -9.03 -8.75 -1.29
C VAL A 32 -10.27 -8.40 -0.50
N ASN A 33 -11.07 -7.46 -1.01
CA ASN A 33 -12.35 -7.10 -0.39
C ASN A 33 -13.32 -8.29 -0.40
N PHE A 34 -14.08 -8.45 0.69
CA PHE A 34 -15.05 -9.55 0.84
C PHE A 34 -16.00 -9.71 -0.36
N LYS A 35 -16.54 -8.61 -0.90
CA LYS A 35 -17.47 -8.65 -2.04
C LYS A 35 -16.81 -9.22 -3.29
N VAL A 36 -15.56 -8.85 -3.54
CA VAL A 36 -14.76 -9.36 -4.68
C VAL A 36 -14.40 -10.81 -4.45
N ALA A 37 -13.91 -11.16 -3.25
CA ALA A 37 -13.60 -12.55 -2.88
C ALA A 37 -14.83 -13.46 -3.06
N LYS A 38 -16.00 -13.00 -2.61
CA LYS A 38 -17.26 -13.72 -2.76
C LYS A 38 -17.61 -13.97 -4.23
N ALA A 39 -17.54 -12.94 -5.08
CA ALA A 39 -17.84 -13.07 -6.51
C ALA A 39 -16.88 -14.04 -7.22
N LEU A 40 -15.57 -13.99 -6.87
CA LEU A 40 -14.58 -14.92 -7.41
C LEU A 40 -14.85 -16.37 -7.00
N ILE A 41 -15.19 -16.61 -5.71
CA ILE A 41 -15.51 -17.96 -5.22
C ILE A 41 -16.82 -18.46 -5.80
N GLU A 42 -17.81 -17.60 -5.98
CA GLU A 42 -19.06 -17.96 -6.66
C GLU A 42 -18.80 -18.40 -8.10
N GLY A 43 -17.89 -17.74 -8.81
CA GLY A 43 -17.47 -18.11 -10.16
C GLY A 43 -16.84 -19.51 -10.25
N LEU A 44 -16.19 -19.99 -9.18
CA LEU A 44 -15.62 -21.36 -9.15
C LEU A 44 -16.66 -22.48 -9.14
N LYS A 45 -17.94 -22.17 -8.89
CA LYS A 45 -19.02 -23.17 -8.98
C LYS A 45 -19.40 -23.49 -10.43
N SER A 46 -19.07 -22.61 -11.36
CA SER A 46 -19.38 -22.80 -12.77
C SER A 46 -18.20 -23.48 -13.46
N GLU A 47 -18.49 -24.51 -14.21
CA GLU A 47 -17.49 -25.15 -15.07
C GLU A 47 -17.15 -24.21 -16.23
N VAL A 48 -15.86 -23.87 -16.37
CA VAL A 48 -15.37 -23.00 -17.43
C VAL A 48 -14.57 -23.84 -18.39
N ILE A 49 -15.19 -24.28 -19.46
CA ILE A 49 -14.57 -25.09 -20.52
C ILE A 49 -14.64 -24.35 -21.86
N ILE A 50 -13.63 -24.61 -22.70
CA ILE A 50 -13.60 -24.10 -24.07
C ILE A 50 -14.63 -24.90 -24.89
N GLN A 51 -15.63 -24.20 -25.46
CA GLN A 51 -16.69 -24.81 -26.25
C GLN A 51 -16.46 -24.70 -27.75
N ASN A 52 -15.51 -23.86 -28.19
CA ASN A 52 -15.23 -23.66 -29.62
C ASN A 52 -13.79 -23.15 -29.82
N ASP A 53 -13.32 -23.17 -31.07
CA ASP A 53 -11.98 -22.73 -31.45
C ASP A 53 -11.95 -21.28 -31.99
N ASN A 54 -12.94 -20.46 -31.69
CA ASN A 54 -13.04 -19.10 -32.20
C ASN A 54 -11.79 -18.26 -31.88
N ALA A 55 -11.19 -18.43 -30.68
CA ALA A 55 -9.98 -17.73 -30.33
C ALA A 55 -8.82 -18.03 -31.31
N LYS A 56 -8.63 -19.27 -31.72
CA LYS A 56 -7.62 -19.66 -32.70
C LYS A 56 -7.91 -19.12 -34.11
N ILE A 57 -9.19 -19.01 -34.47
CA ILE A 57 -9.62 -18.49 -35.77
C ILE A 57 -9.37 -16.98 -35.85
N TYR A 58 -9.80 -16.23 -34.84
CA TYR A 58 -9.68 -14.76 -34.84
C TYR A 58 -8.29 -14.25 -34.44
N PHE A 59 -7.55 -15.01 -33.65
CA PHE A 59 -6.23 -14.64 -33.15
C PHE A 59 -5.19 -15.74 -33.35
N PRO A 60 -4.92 -16.15 -34.62
CA PRO A 60 -4.05 -17.28 -34.93
C PRO A 60 -2.59 -17.08 -34.52
N HIS A 61 -2.18 -15.81 -34.30
CA HIS A 61 -0.84 -15.45 -33.89
C HIS A 61 -0.64 -15.51 -32.34
N ILE A 62 -1.72 -15.71 -31.57
CA ILE A 62 -1.65 -15.84 -30.12
C ILE A 62 -1.59 -17.32 -29.75
N VAL A 63 -0.43 -17.75 -29.26
CA VAL A 63 -0.24 -19.09 -28.73
C VAL A 63 -0.35 -19.04 -27.21
N PRO A 64 -1.37 -19.69 -26.61
CA PRO A 64 -1.50 -19.75 -25.15
C PRO A 64 -0.32 -20.48 -24.52
N ILE A 65 0.22 -19.90 -23.46
CA ILE A 65 1.28 -20.52 -22.64
C ILE A 65 0.66 -21.41 -21.55
N SER A 66 1.45 -22.33 -21.01
CA SER A 66 1.01 -23.18 -19.90
C SER A 66 0.80 -22.36 -18.60
N TYR A 67 -0.04 -22.88 -17.70
CA TYR A 67 -0.23 -22.26 -16.37
C TYR A 67 1.08 -22.09 -15.60
N GLU A 68 1.95 -23.10 -15.67
CA GLU A 68 3.25 -23.06 -14.99
C GLU A 68 4.14 -21.95 -15.55
N GLU A 69 4.22 -21.84 -16.86
CA GLU A 69 4.98 -20.80 -17.55
C GLU A 69 4.41 -19.39 -17.25
N ALA A 70 3.10 -19.24 -17.26
CA ALA A 70 2.42 -17.99 -16.90
C ALA A 70 2.76 -17.55 -15.47
N VAL A 71 2.77 -18.50 -14.51
CA VAL A 71 3.14 -18.21 -13.12
C VAL A 71 4.62 -17.84 -13.00
N ARG A 72 5.53 -18.53 -13.72
CA ARG A 72 6.97 -18.21 -13.73
C ARG A 72 7.21 -16.80 -14.28
N ASN A 73 6.55 -16.46 -15.40
CA ASN A 73 6.67 -15.13 -16.00
C ASN A 73 6.17 -14.04 -15.06
N ALA A 74 5.01 -14.25 -14.42
CA ALA A 74 4.47 -13.29 -13.45
C ALA A 74 5.39 -13.07 -12.24
N ILE A 75 6.01 -14.14 -11.72
CA ILE A 75 6.98 -14.04 -10.63
C ILE A 75 8.21 -13.24 -11.09
N LYS A 76 8.74 -13.54 -12.28
CA LYS A 76 9.88 -12.84 -12.86
C LYS A 76 9.61 -11.35 -13.08
N GLU A 77 8.40 -10.98 -13.53
CA GLU A 77 7.98 -9.57 -13.64
C GLU A 77 7.98 -8.87 -12.27
N ILE A 78 7.52 -9.57 -11.22
CA ILE A 78 7.52 -9.04 -9.85
C ILE A 78 8.95 -8.84 -9.35
N GLU A 79 9.83 -9.83 -9.55
CA GLU A 79 11.24 -9.79 -9.12
C GLU A 79 12.05 -8.71 -9.84
N ASN A 80 11.72 -8.45 -11.11
CA ASN A 80 12.38 -7.42 -11.94
C ASN A 80 11.74 -6.03 -11.81
N ASP A 81 10.81 -5.81 -10.90
CA ASP A 81 10.04 -4.55 -10.75
C ASP A 81 9.31 -4.09 -12.03
N GLN A 82 8.96 -5.04 -12.92
CA GLN A 82 8.32 -4.76 -14.22
C GLN A 82 6.78 -4.71 -14.14
N VAL A 83 6.21 -4.93 -12.97
CA VAL A 83 4.75 -4.86 -12.76
C VAL A 83 4.26 -3.44 -12.98
N ILE A 84 3.47 -3.24 -14.04
CA ILE A 84 2.95 -1.92 -14.43
C ILE A 84 1.93 -1.41 -13.43
N SER A 85 1.02 -2.27 -12.96
CA SER A 85 -0.02 -1.92 -11.99
C SER A 85 -0.46 -3.15 -11.20
N ARG A 86 -0.86 -2.93 -9.96
CA ARG A 86 -1.55 -3.94 -9.15
C ARG A 86 -2.99 -3.51 -8.95
N TRP A 87 -3.92 -4.43 -8.96
CA TRP A 87 -5.31 -4.11 -8.68
C TRP A 87 -5.53 -3.60 -7.22
N SER A 88 -4.61 -3.92 -6.31
CA SER A 88 -4.54 -3.33 -4.96
C SER A 88 -4.28 -1.82 -4.97
N ASP A 89 -3.68 -1.30 -6.05
CA ASP A 89 -3.37 0.13 -6.24
C ASP A 89 -4.63 0.89 -6.71
N LYS A 90 -5.65 0.15 -7.15
CA LYS A 90 -6.97 0.69 -7.43
C LYS A 90 -7.57 1.18 -6.11
N GLY A 91 -7.40 2.47 -5.81
CA GLY A 91 -8.13 3.13 -4.74
C GLY A 91 -9.64 2.95 -4.91
N ASP A 92 -10.46 3.49 -4.03
CA ASP A 92 -11.92 3.36 -4.05
C ASP A 92 -12.61 3.93 -5.30
N GLY A 93 -11.90 3.96 -6.43
CA GLY A 93 -12.44 4.03 -7.79
C GLY A 93 -13.07 5.35 -8.22
N ILE A 94 -12.86 6.43 -7.50
CA ILE A 94 -13.45 7.71 -7.87
C ILE A 94 -12.42 8.54 -8.62
N TRP A 95 -12.62 8.67 -9.93
CA TRP A 95 -11.92 9.58 -10.84
C TRP A 95 -12.34 11.05 -10.64
N GLU A 96 -12.91 11.39 -9.51
CA GLU A 96 -13.23 12.77 -9.20
C GLU A 96 -11.96 13.57 -8.91
N LYS A 97 -11.98 14.87 -9.25
CA LYS A 97 -10.99 15.89 -8.83
C LYS A 97 -10.74 15.67 -7.35
N ASN A 98 -9.60 15.06 -7.05
CA ASN A 98 -9.43 14.33 -5.81
C ASN A 98 -9.29 15.33 -4.65
N PRO A 99 -10.30 15.54 -3.81
CA PRO A 99 -10.18 16.37 -2.62
C PRO A 99 -9.11 15.84 -1.66
N GLN A 100 -8.59 14.64 -1.91
CA GLN A 100 -7.52 14.00 -1.16
C GLN A 100 -6.16 14.71 -1.29
N ASN A 101 -5.98 15.58 -2.31
CA ASN A 101 -4.75 16.37 -2.45
C ASN A 101 -4.80 17.68 -1.65
N ASP A 102 -5.96 18.03 -1.11
CA ASP A 102 -6.18 19.30 -0.43
C ASP A 102 -5.91 19.18 1.08
N ILE A 103 -4.66 19.40 1.45
CA ILE A 103 -4.23 19.46 2.85
C ILE A 103 -4.65 20.75 3.57
N SER A 104 -5.21 21.75 2.85
CA SER A 104 -5.64 23.02 3.44
C SER A 104 -6.77 22.85 4.45
N LYS A 105 -7.53 21.77 4.35
CA LYS A 105 -8.59 21.39 5.30
C LYS A 105 -8.08 20.91 6.65
N ALA A 106 -6.79 20.57 6.76
CA ALA A 106 -6.24 20.03 8.00
C ALA A 106 -6.37 21.03 9.15
N VAL A 107 -6.91 20.56 10.26
CA VAL A 107 -7.07 21.33 11.50
C VAL A 107 -5.87 21.14 12.41
N PHE A 108 -5.29 19.95 12.40
CA PHE A 108 -4.12 19.60 13.20
C PHE A 108 -2.93 19.32 12.30
N ILE A 109 -1.76 19.82 12.71
CA ILE A 109 -0.49 19.64 12.01
C ILE A 109 0.58 19.31 13.04
N ASP A 110 1.26 18.18 12.85
CA ASP A 110 2.50 17.86 13.56
C ASP A 110 3.66 17.91 12.56
N ARG A 111 4.58 18.87 12.75
CA ARG A 111 5.70 19.13 11.84
C ARG A 111 7.03 18.91 12.53
N LYS A 112 7.93 18.23 11.82
CA LYS A 112 9.33 18.05 12.20
C LYS A 112 10.21 18.53 11.05
N GLU A 113 11.32 19.19 11.40
CA GLU A 113 12.27 19.69 10.41
C GLU A 113 13.69 19.32 10.84
N LEU A 114 14.51 18.94 9.87
CA LEU A 114 15.94 18.71 10.07
C LEU A 114 16.73 19.36 8.93
N ASP A 115 17.87 19.95 9.26
CA ASP A 115 18.80 20.51 8.30
C ASP A 115 19.47 19.39 7.49
N ILE A 116 19.57 19.59 6.20
CA ILE A 116 20.18 18.67 5.23
C ILE A 116 21.26 19.35 4.40
N SER A 117 21.77 20.51 4.81
CA SER A 117 22.79 21.29 4.07
C SER A 117 24.06 20.49 3.79
N ALA A 118 24.36 19.47 4.59
CA ALA A 118 25.50 18.57 4.42
C ALA A 118 25.23 17.36 3.53
N LEU A 119 24.01 17.21 3.00
CA LEU A 119 23.56 16.07 2.23
C LEU A 119 23.08 16.50 0.83
N ASP A 120 23.19 15.59 -0.13
CA ASP A 120 22.56 15.76 -1.43
C ASP A 120 21.03 15.58 -1.30
N ALA A 121 20.28 16.57 -1.78
CA ALA A 121 18.82 16.55 -1.79
C ALA A 121 18.26 15.31 -2.53
N SER A 122 18.93 14.85 -3.59
CA SER A 122 18.52 13.67 -4.33
C SER A 122 18.61 12.39 -3.48
N LYS A 123 19.66 12.25 -2.66
CA LYS A 123 19.81 11.12 -1.73
C LYS A 123 18.76 11.15 -0.63
N VAL A 124 18.44 12.33 -0.11
CA VAL A 124 17.35 12.50 0.88
C VAL A 124 16.00 12.15 0.25
N TYR A 125 15.76 12.57 -0.99
CA TYR A 125 14.58 12.19 -1.75
C TYR A 125 14.48 10.67 -1.92
N GLN A 126 15.54 10.02 -2.41
CA GLN A 126 15.61 8.57 -2.55
C GLN A 126 15.36 7.85 -1.23
N ALA A 127 15.87 8.38 -0.12
CA ALA A 127 15.63 7.81 1.19
C ALA A 127 14.14 7.85 1.56
N PHE A 128 13.46 8.99 1.46
CA PHE A 128 12.06 9.04 1.88
C PHE A 128 11.09 8.39 0.88
N ILE A 129 11.38 8.36 -0.43
CA ILE A 129 10.53 7.60 -1.36
C ILE A 129 10.69 6.09 -1.20
N SER A 130 11.73 5.60 -0.52
CA SER A 130 11.95 4.17 -0.29
C SER A 130 11.15 3.58 0.88
N ILE A 131 10.34 4.38 1.61
CA ILE A 131 9.52 3.90 2.74
C ILE A 131 8.46 2.88 2.30
N GLY A 132 8.08 2.03 3.25
CA GLY A 132 7.08 0.97 3.02
C GLY A 132 7.65 -0.29 2.36
N GLY A 133 6.81 -1.33 2.26
CA GLY A 133 7.22 -2.62 1.74
C GLY A 133 8.30 -3.28 2.57
N VAL A 134 9.34 -3.83 1.91
CA VAL A 134 10.46 -4.52 2.58
C VAL A 134 11.30 -3.57 3.47
N ASN A 135 11.34 -2.28 3.12
CA ASN A 135 12.10 -1.29 3.89
C ASN A 135 11.39 -0.84 5.18
N GLY A 136 10.12 -1.22 5.36
CA GLY A 136 9.33 -0.80 6.52
C GLY A 136 9.12 0.72 6.59
N TRP A 137 8.79 1.18 7.78
CA TRP A 137 8.56 2.61 8.10
C TRP A 137 9.70 3.20 8.93
N PHE A 138 10.91 2.63 8.77
CA PHE A 138 12.20 2.94 9.40
C PHE A 138 12.30 2.59 10.88
N ASP A 139 11.32 2.96 11.71
CA ASP A 139 11.32 2.67 13.14
C ASP A 139 9.91 2.30 13.60
N PHE A 140 9.84 1.51 14.66
CA PHE A 140 8.58 1.09 15.29
C PHE A 140 7.62 0.33 14.36
N ASP A 141 8.15 -0.51 13.44
CA ASP A 141 7.33 -1.29 12.50
C ASP A 141 6.22 -2.08 13.21
N PHE A 142 6.49 -2.58 14.45
CA PHE A 142 5.49 -3.26 15.26
C PHE A 142 4.26 -2.38 15.59
N LEU A 143 4.43 -1.05 15.74
CA LEU A 143 3.29 -0.14 15.96
C LEU A 143 2.45 0.05 14.69
N TRP A 144 3.12 0.06 13.55
CA TRP A 144 2.44 0.09 12.25
C TRP A 144 1.70 -1.22 12.00
N GLU A 145 2.28 -2.36 12.36
CA GLU A 145 1.63 -3.68 12.29
C GLU A 145 0.41 -3.74 13.22
N LEU A 146 0.56 -3.32 14.48
CA LEU A 146 -0.55 -3.25 15.43
C LEU A 146 -1.67 -2.35 14.91
N ARG A 147 -1.31 -1.19 14.36
CA ARG A 147 -2.25 -0.25 13.73
C ARG A 147 -2.99 -0.91 12.55
N GLY A 148 -2.27 -1.65 11.72
CA GLY A 148 -2.84 -2.40 10.59
C GLY A 148 -3.82 -3.49 11.05
N ILE A 149 -3.52 -4.20 12.13
CA ILE A 149 -4.42 -5.19 12.74
C ILE A 149 -5.72 -4.52 13.25
N ILE A 150 -5.59 -3.42 13.99
CA ILE A 150 -6.74 -2.67 14.50
C ILE A 150 -7.59 -2.16 13.34
N ASP A 151 -6.97 -1.61 12.29
CA ASP A 151 -7.67 -1.13 11.10
C ASP A 151 -8.49 -2.25 10.43
N LYS A 152 -7.92 -3.46 10.32
CA LYS A 152 -8.66 -4.64 9.82
C LYS A 152 -9.84 -5.03 10.68
N LEU A 153 -9.69 -5.00 12.00
CA LEU A 153 -10.78 -5.35 12.92
C LEU A 153 -11.98 -4.41 12.75
N VAL A 154 -11.74 -3.13 12.44
CA VAL A 154 -12.80 -2.16 12.15
C VAL A 154 -13.21 -2.14 10.67
N GLY A 155 -12.72 -3.10 9.87
CA GLY A 155 -13.05 -3.26 8.45
C GLY A 155 -12.33 -2.28 7.52
N GLY A 156 -11.16 -1.81 7.89
CA GLY A 156 -10.24 -1.04 7.06
C GLY A 156 -9.33 -1.93 6.20
N VAL A 157 -8.38 -1.30 5.50
CA VAL A 157 -7.48 -1.96 4.53
C VAL A 157 -6.34 -2.74 5.17
N GLY A 158 -5.89 -2.36 6.37
CA GLY A 158 -4.73 -2.94 7.05
C GLY A 158 -3.41 -2.71 6.30
N LEU A 159 -2.32 -3.36 6.75
CA LEU A 159 -0.97 -3.25 6.15
C LEU A 159 -0.72 -4.12 4.91
N LYS A 160 -1.69 -4.92 4.47
CA LYS A 160 -1.41 -6.00 3.50
C LYS A 160 -1.34 -5.57 2.03
N ARG A 161 -1.48 -4.29 1.71
CA ARG A 161 -1.36 -3.83 0.31
C ARG A 161 0.07 -3.88 -0.20
N GLY A 162 1.04 -3.72 0.69
CA GLY A 162 2.46 -3.70 0.34
C GLY A 162 2.82 -2.52 -0.55
N ARG A 163 3.91 -2.68 -1.29
CA ARG A 163 4.42 -1.70 -2.24
C ARG A 163 4.57 -2.35 -3.62
N ARG A 164 4.27 -1.63 -4.71
CA ARG A 164 4.38 -2.13 -6.09
C ARG A 164 5.82 -2.39 -6.50
N SER A 165 6.68 -1.40 -6.36
CA SER A 165 8.11 -1.45 -6.67
C SER A 165 8.93 -0.94 -5.49
N GLN A 166 10.12 -1.51 -5.26
CA GLN A 166 11.03 -1.07 -4.19
C GLN A 166 11.81 0.19 -4.58
N CYS A 167 12.01 0.42 -5.89
CA CYS A 167 12.84 1.49 -6.42
C CYS A 167 12.03 2.65 -7.00
N ASP A 168 10.81 2.40 -7.46
CA ASP A 168 9.96 3.37 -8.15
C ASP A 168 8.66 3.62 -7.38
N LEU A 169 8.21 4.86 -7.42
CA LEU A 169 6.97 5.31 -6.80
C LEU A 169 6.20 6.18 -7.78
N ARG A 170 4.89 5.98 -7.87
CA ARG A 170 4.01 6.71 -8.77
C ARG A 170 2.81 7.26 -8.04
N ILE A 171 2.23 8.32 -8.56
CA ILE A 171 0.93 8.82 -8.08
C ILE A 171 -0.10 7.69 -8.19
N SER A 172 -0.89 7.51 -7.16
CA SER A 172 -1.87 6.43 -6.93
C SER A 172 -1.29 5.09 -6.46
N ASP A 173 0.03 4.90 -6.40
CA ASP A 173 0.60 3.71 -5.75
C ASP A 173 0.13 3.60 -4.29
N CYS A 174 -0.06 2.36 -3.84
CA CYS A 174 -0.32 2.07 -2.44
C CYS A 174 0.99 1.73 -1.72
N LEU A 175 1.17 2.33 -0.55
CA LEU A 175 2.22 2.03 0.43
C LEU A 175 1.52 1.55 1.71
N ASP A 176 1.32 0.25 1.85
CA ASP A 176 0.56 -0.35 2.94
C ASP A 176 -0.88 0.23 3.02
N PHE A 177 -1.18 1.05 4.00
CA PHE A 177 -2.49 1.74 4.12
C PHE A 177 -2.46 3.20 3.64
N TRP A 178 -1.36 3.63 3.05
CA TRP A 178 -1.23 4.96 2.45
C TRP A 178 -1.39 4.90 0.94
N LYS A 179 -1.86 5.98 0.36
CA LYS A 179 -1.92 6.20 -1.09
C LYS A 179 -1.06 7.40 -1.44
N VAL A 180 -0.24 7.28 -2.46
CA VAL A 180 0.51 8.41 -3.02
C VAL A 180 -0.46 9.33 -3.75
N VAL A 181 -0.62 10.57 -3.28
CA VAL A 181 -1.54 11.53 -3.88
C VAL A 181 -0.82 12.69 -4.57
N ASP A 182 0.42 12.96 -4.19
CA ASP A 182 1.29 13.88 -4.92
C ASP A 182 2.75 13.43 -4.81
N LEU A 183 3.48 13.55 -5.90
CA LEU A 183 4.89 13.19 -6.00
C LEU A 183 5.58 14.18 -6.92
N LYS A 184 6.59 14.86 -6.40
CA LYS A 184 7.46 15.76 -7.16
C LYS A 184 8.91 15.38 -6.92
N GLU A 185 9.60 15.08 -7.98
CA GLU A 185 10.98 14.60 -7.93
C GLU A 185 11.89 15.61 -7.20
N ASN A 186 12.71 15.09 -6.28
CA ASN A 186 13.63 15.85 -5.43
C ASN A 186 12.97 16.96 -4.57
N GLU A 187 11.65 16.99 -4.48
CA GLU A 187 10.92 18.02 -3.74
C GLU A 187 9.93 17.45 -2.72
N ARG A 188 9.02 16.55 -3.14
CA ARG A 188 7.84 16.25 -2.33
C ARG A 188 7.29 14.84 -2.53
N LEU A 189 6.86 14.23 -1.42
CA LEU A 189 5.97 13.07 -1.40
C LEU A 189 4.80 13.39 -0.46
N LEU A 190 3.57 13.28 -0.96
CA LEU A 190 2.35 13.41 -0.17
C LEU A 190 1.56 12.10 -0.19
N LEU A 191 1.28 11.60 1.00
CA LEU A 191 0.55 10.37 1.25
C LEU A 191 -0.81 10.67 1.89
N TYR A 192 -1.86 9.98 1.46
CA TYR A 192 -3.20 10.01 2.04
C TYR A 192 -3.51 8.69 2.73
N ALA A 193 -4.02 8.74 3.95
CA ALA A 193 -4.38 7.55 4.71
C ALA A 193 -5.69 6.94 4.21
N GLN A 194 -5.63 5.67 3.79
CA GLN A 194 -6.81 4.90 3.37
C GLN A 194 -7.37 4.02 4.50
N MET A 195 -6.77 4.06 5.68
CA MET A 195 -7.28 3.38 6.86
C MET A 195 -8.56 4.05 7.39
N LYS A 196 -9.36 3.29 8.13
CA LYS A 196 -10.54 3.83 8.79
C LYS A 196 -10.16 4.72 9.97
N LEU A 197 -10.33 6.01 9.79
CA LEU A 197 -10.06 7.04 10.79
C LEU A 197 -11.34 7.81 11.11
N PRO A 198 -11.46 8.36 12.31
CA PRO A 198 -12.50 9.36 12.61
C PRO A 198 -12.11 10.73 12.03
N GLY A 199 -11.68 10.76 10.78
CA GLY A 199 -11.15 11.92 10.09
C GLY A 199 -10.44 11.57 8.80
N GLU A 200 -9.67 12.53 8.28
CA GLU A 200 -8.79 12.37 7.13
C GLU A 200 -7.37 12.70 7.56
N ALA A 201 -6.37 11.92 7.09
CA ALA A 201 -4.99 12.09 7.48
C ALA A 201 -4.06 12.08 6.27
N TRP A 202 -3.02 12.90 6.34
CA TRP A 202 -1.95 12.96 5.33
C TRP A 202 -0.59 12.93 6.02
N LEU A 203 0.39 12.38 5.32
CA LEU A 203 1.79 12.44 5.70
C LEU A 203 2.57 13.01 4.51
N GLU A 204 3.30 14.09 4.77
CA GLU A 204 4.11 14.78 3.76
C GLU A 204 5.58 14.71 4.12
N PHE A 205 6.41 14.43 3.13
CA PHE A 205 7.84 14.67 3.16
C PHE A 205 8.17 15.71 2.10
N LYS A 206 8.89 16.75 2.49
CA LYS A 206 9.22 17.86 1.61
C LYS A 206 10.65 18.34 1.84
N ILE A 207 11.36 18.59 0.74
CA ILE A 207 12.65 19.27 0.77
C ILE A 207 12.41 20.73 0.41
N LYS A 208 12.81 21.63 1.28
CA LYS A 208 12.73 23.07 1.06
C LYS A 208 13.79 23.79 1.90
N ASP A 209 14.48 24.78 1.30
CA ASP A 209 15.44 25.64 1.98
C ASP A 209 16.52 24.84 2.76
N ASN A 210 17.10 23.82 2.11
CA ASN A 210 18.07 22.88 2.70
C ASN A 210 17.57 22.16 3.96
N LYS A 211 16.25 21.95 4.07
CA LYS A 211 15.63 21.21 5.16
C LYS A 211 14.79 20.07 4.63
N LEU A 212 14.83 18.94 5.31
CA LEU A 212 13.81 17.91 5.22
C LEU A 212 12.69 18.26 6.20
N ILE A 213 11.49 18.44 5.68
CA ILE A 213 10.28 18.75 6.44
C ILE A 213 9.36 17.53 6.37
N GLN A 214 9.02 16.97 7.51
CA GLN A 214 8.01 15.93 7.67
C GLN A 214 6.79 16.53 8.37
N SER A 215 5.61 16.44 7.76
CA SER A 215 4.37 16.97 8.31
C SER A 215 3.27 15.92 8.29
N ALA A 216 2.66 15.68 9.43
CA ALA A 216 1.43 14.91 9.55
C ALA A 216 0.25 15.87 9.68
N TYR A 217 -0.72 15.73 8.81
CA TYR A 217 -1.92 16.55 8.75
C TYR A 217 -3.13 15.70 9.14
N PHE A 218 -4.08 16.30 9.87
CA PHE A 218 -5.30 15.63 10.24
C PHE A 218 -6.51 16.56 10.21
N TYR A 219 -7.57 16.11 9.53
CA TYR A 219 -8.89 16.72 9.53
C TYR A 219 -9.85 15.85 10.35
N PRO A 220 -10.25 16.27 11.57
CA PRO A 220 -11.10 15.47 12.45
C PRO A 220 -12.56 15.51 12.01
N LYS A 221 -13.25 14.36 12.04
CA LYS A 221 -14.70 14.27 11.91
C LYS A 221 -15.34 14.29 13.30
N GLY A 222 -15.84 15.46 13.70
CA GLY A 222 -16.50 15.67 14.99
C GLY A 222 -15.59 15.54 16.21
N VAL A 223 -16.20 15.33 17.37
CA VAL A 223 -15.51 15.25 18.66
C VAL A 223 -14.61 14.03 18.75
N PHE A 224 -15.06 12.87 18.26
CA PHE A 224 -14.27 11.64 18.26
C PHE A 224 -12.96 11.77 17.47
N GLY A 225 -12.98 12.50 16.35
CA GLY A 225 -11.75 12.78 15.59
C GLY A 225 -10.76 13.62 16.39
N ARG A 226 -11.24 14.60 17.16
CA ARG A 226 -10.38 15.41 18.04
C ARG A 226 -9.77 14.59 19.19
N LEU A 227 -10.58 13.78 19.86
CA LEU A 227 -10.11 12.89 20.92
C LEU A 227 -9.06 11.90 20.40
N TYR A 228 -9.32 11.32 19.23
CA TYR A 228 -8.38 10.44 18.54
C TYR A 228 -7.03 11.13 18.30
N TRP A 229 -7.02 12.34 17.76
CA TRP A 229 -5.79 13.09 17.54
C TRP A 229 -5.00 13.29 18.84
N TYR A 230 -5.67 13.82 19.89
CA TYR A 230 -5.00 14.08 21.16
C TYR A 230 -4.45 12.82 21.83
N SER A 231 -5.12 11.68 21.69
CA SER A 231 -4.62 10.39 22.20
C SER A 231 -3.35 9.92 21.48
N LEU A 232 -3.15 10.33 20.23
CA LEU A 232 -1.98 9.94 19.44
C LEU A 232 -0.80 10.91 19.53
N VAL A 233 -0.99 12.13 19.99
CA VAL A 233 0.07 13.16 20.07
C VAL A 233 1.35 12.65 20.74
N PRO A 234 1.33 11.97 21.91
CA PRO A 234 2.55 11.47 22.54
C PRO A 234 3.27 10.45 21.66
N LEU A 235 2.51 9.55 21.02
CA LEU A 235 3.04 8.52 20.14
C LEU A 235 3.63 9.11 18.86
N HIS A 236 2.95 10.07 18.25
CA HIS A 236 3.42 10.80 17.08
C HIS A 236 4.75 11.49 17.32
N TYR A 237 4.93 12.09 18.51
CA TYR A 237 6.18 12.77 18.85
C TYR A 237 7.39 11.82 18.73
N PHE A 238 7.27 10.61 19.28
CA PHE A 238 8.37 9.63 19.24
C PHE A 238 8.55 9.04 17.85
N ILE A 239 7.47 8.59 17.20
CA ILE A 239 7.52 7.95 15.89
C ILE A 239 8.07 8.91 14.84
N PHE A 240 7.51 10.10 14.73
CA PHE A 240 7.90 11.04 13.67
C PHE A 240 9.27 11.65 13.88
N LYS A 241 9.68 11.87 15.14
CA LYS A 241 11.04 12.31 15.47
C LYS A 241 12.10 11.28 15.05
N ASN A 242 11.81 10.00 15.23
CA ASN A 242 12.75 8.95 14.84
C ASN A 242 12.69 8.71 13.32
N MET A 243 11.51 8.69 12.73
CA MET A 243 11.33 8.51 11.28
C MET A 243 12.14 9.53 10.48
N ILE A 244 12.05 10.83 10.78
CA ILE A 244 12.79 11.86 10.05
C ILE A 244 14.32 11.70 10.21
N LYS A 245 14.80 11.27 11.40
CA LYS A 245 16.21 10.97 11.64
C LYS A 245 16.68 9.75 10.86
N SER A 246 15.85 8.71 10.79
CA SER A 246 16.17 7.47 10.07
C SER A 246 16.20 7.68 8.56
N ILE A 247 15.36 8.58 8.02
CA ILE A 247 15.45 9.04 6.63
C ILE A 247 16.83 9.67 6.36
N ILE A 248 17.28 10.59 7.22
CA ILE A 248 18.58 11.24 7.07
C ILE A 248 19.72 10.24 7.19
N LYS A 249 19.66 9.33 8.17
CA LYS A 249 20.66 8.27 8.34
C LYS A 249 20.75 7.39 7.09
N LYS A 250 19.61 7.03 6.51
CA LYS A 250 19.57 6.27 5.25
C LYS A 250 20.14 7.08 4.08
N ALA A 251 19.80 8.36 3.96
CA ALA A 251 20.35 9.24 2.93
C ALA A 251 21.88 9.37 3.00
N SER A 252 22.44 9.32 4.22
CA SER A 252 23.89 9.36 4.43
C SER A 252 24.60 8.04 4.09
N SER A 253 23.87 6.95 3.88
CA SER A 253 24.41 5.63 3.54
C SER A 253 24.43 5.36 2.03
N PHE A 254 23.86 6.23 1.22
CA PHE A 254 23.95 6.22 -0.24
C PHE A 254 25.21 7.00 -0.67
#